data_850742b81a8d5d06a76a1f96f7b1025d
#
_entry.id   850742b81a8d5d06a76a1f96f7b1025d
#
_cell.length_a   1.000
_cell.length_b   1.000
_cell.length_c   1.000
_cell.angle_alpha   90.00
_cell.angle_beta   90.00
_cell.angle_gamma   90.00
#
_symmetry.space_group_name_H-M   'P 1'
#
loop_
_entity.id
_entity.type
_entity.pdbx_description
1 polymer ?
#
loop_
_entity_poly.entity_id
_entity_poly.type
_entity_poly.pdbx_seq_one_letter_code
_entity_poly.pdbx_strand_id
1 'polypeptide(L)'
;MAQTSLKGTQTEKNLLIAFAGESQARNRYTFFASKAKDEGYQAISKIFLETAEQEKEHASRLFKFLEGGNLEITASYPAGKIGTTLENLQAAAFGEHEENTNMYPKFAQIAAQEGFPAIAEVLKNIGYAERYHESRYRALIDAIENGTLFK
;
A
#
# COMPACT_ATOMS: atom_id res chain seq x y z
N MET A 1 -27.63 16.25 -5.27
CA MET A 1 -27.96 15.11 -6.10
C MET A 1 -27.38 13.83 -5.49
N ALA A 2 -28.19 12.80 -5.46
CA ALA A 2 -27.70 11.53 -4.93
C ALA A 2 -26.53 11.01 -5.77
N GLN A 3 -25.54 10.43 -5.10
CA GLN A 3 -24.41 9.82 -5.75
C GLN A 3 -24.86 8.58 -6.52
N THR A 4 -24.42 8.47 -7.74
CA THR A 4 -24.74 7.31 -8.58
C THR A 4 -23.92 6.10 -8.17
N SER A 5 -24.29 4.93 -8.70
CA SER A 5 -23.57 3.69 -8.48
C SER A 5 -22.16 3.76 -9.04
N LEU A 6 -21.25 3.03 -8.43
CA LEU A 6 -19.88 2.83 -8.92
C LEU A 6 -19.84 1.90 -10.13
N LYS A 7 -20.90 1.11 -10.37
CA LYS A 7 -20.86 0.09 -11.41
C LYS A 7 -20.55 0.69 -12.78
N GLY A 8 -19.53 0.12 -13.42
CA GLY A 8 -19.10 0.53 -14.77
C GLY A 8 -18.17 1.73 -14.81
N THR A 9 -17.85 2.33 -13.66
CA THR A 9 -16.98 3.53 -13.62
C THR A 9 -15.50 3.13 -13.56
N GLN A 10 -14.64 4.06 -13.93
CA GLN A 10 -13.19 3.87 -13.75
C GLN A 10 -12.85 3.81 -12.26
N THR A 11 -13.56 4.55 -11.41
CA THR A 11 -13.35 4.52 -9.97
C THR A 11 -13.58 3.12 -9.39
N GLU A 12 -14.59 2.40 -9.89
CA GLU A 12 -14.81 1.02 -9.46
C GLU A 12 -13.57 0.17 -9.73
N LYS A 13 -13.02 0.25 -10.93
CA LYS A 13 -11.80 -0.49 -11.30
C LYS A 13 -10.60 -0.06 -10.46
N ASN A 14 -10.45 1.24 -10.26
CA ASN A 14 -9.34 1.78 -9.49
C ASN A 14 -9.40 1.32 -8.03
N LEU A 15 -10.59 1.27 -7.45
CA LEU A 15 -10.77 0.77 -6.08
C LEU A 15 -10.36 -0.69 -5.97
N LEU A 16 -10.72 -1.52 -6.95
CA LEU A 16 -10.34 -2.93 -6.92
C LEU A 16 -8.83 -3.09 -7.13
N ILE A 17 -8.23 -2.29 -8.02
CA ILE A 17 -6.77 -2.29 -8.21
C ILE A 17 -6.07 -1.91 -6.91
N ALA A 18 -6.55 -0.86 -6.23
CA ALA A 18 -5.98 -0.42 -4.96
C ALA A 18 -6.17 -1.48 -3.87
N PHE A 19 -7.35 -2.09 -3.80
CA PHE A 19 -7.62 -3.17 -2.85
C PHE A 19 -6.67 -4.34 -3.05
N ALA A 20 -6.48 -4.77 -4.29
CA ALA A 20 -5.54 -5.85 -4.61
C ALA A 20 -4.12 -5.46 -4.24
N GLY A 21 -3.75 -4.20 -4.49
CA GLY A 21 -2.45 -3.67 -4.13
C GLY A 21 -2.19 -3.72 -2.63
N GLU A 22 -3.16 -3.25 -1.83
CA GLU A 22 -3.05 -3.28 -0.38
C GLU A 22 -2.99 -4.71 0.14
N SER A 23 -3.79 -5.60 -0.43
CA SER A 23 -3.88 -6.99 -0.01
C SER A 23 -2.56 -7.74 -0.25
N GLN A 24 -1.94 -7.58 -1.42
CA GLN A 24 -0.68 -8.25 -1.68
C GLN A 24 0.46 -7.61 -0.87
N ALA A 25 0.42 -6.28 -0.64
CA ALA A 25 1.42 -5.62 0.19
C ALA A 25 1.35 -6.13 1.64
N ARG A 26 0.15 -6.28 2.17
CA ARG A 26 -0.05 -6.84 3.50
C ARG A 26 0.63 -8.20 3.64
N ASN A 27 0.50 -9.06 2.65
CA ASN A 27 1.14 -10.37 2.66
C ASN A 27 2.66 -10.25 2.52
N ARG A 28 3.13 -9.43 1.55
CA ARG A 28 4.58 -9.26 1.36
C ARG A 28 5.26 -8.73 2.62
N TYR A 29 4.67 -7.76 3.28
CA TYR A 29 5.22 -7.18 4.51
C TYR A 29 5.26 -8.21 5.64
N THR A 30 4.28 -9.09 5.73
CA THR A 30 4.28 -10.19 6.69
C THR A 30 5.47 -11.13 6.41
N PHE A 31 5.73 -11.44 5.14
CA PHE A 31 6.86 -12.26 4.74
C PHE A 31 8.20 -11.56 5.04
N PHE A 32 8.27 -10.24 4.77
CA PHE A 32 9.45 -9.45 5.05
C PHE A 32 9.73 -9.36 6.56
N ALA A 33 8.66 -9.29 7.37
CA ALA A 33 8.80 -9.30 8.82
C ALA A 33 9.45 -10.60 9.32
N SER A 34 9.03 -11.72 8.74
CA SER A 34 9.60 -13.03 9.07
C SER A 34 11.10 -13.09 8.74
N LYS A 35 11.47 -12.58 7.57
CA LYS A 35 12.86 -12.53 7.14
C LYS A 35 13.70 -11.62 8.05
N ALA A 36 13.16 -10.46 8.41
CA ALA A 36 13.84 -9.53 9.31
C ALA A 36 14.11 -10.19 10.66
N LYS A 37 13.12 -10.91 11.18
CA LYS A 37 13.29 -11.65 12.43
C LYS A 37 14.40 -12.70 12.32
N ASP A 38 14.41 -13.45 11.23
CA ASP A 38 15.42 -14.48 10.98
C ASP A 38 16.83 -13.88 10.92
N GLU A 39 16.95 -12.66 10.38
CA GLU A 39 18.23 -11.96 10.30
C GLU A 39 18.59 -11.20 11.58
N GLY A 40 17.76 -11.27 12.60
CA GLY A 40 18.01 -10.64 13.89
C GLY A 40 17.54 -9.19 14.03
N TYR A 41 16.77 -8.67 13.05
CA TYR A 41 16.27 -7.31 13.08
C TYR A 41 14.85 -7.28 13.70
N GLN A 42 14.77 -7.40 15.03
CA GLN A 42 13.50 -7.49 15.73
C GLN A 42 12.64 -6.24 15.56
N ALA A 43 13.26 -5.06 15.66
CA ALA A 43 12.53 -3.79 15.52
C ALA A 43 11.98 -3.62 14.10
N ILE A 44 12.76 -3.99 13.09
CA ILE A 44 12.30 -3.91 11.70
C ILE A 44 11.17 -4.90 11.46
N SER A 45 11.26 -6.10 12.04
CA SER A 45 10.19 -7.10 11.95
C SER A 45 8.86 -6.52 12.47
N LYS A 46 8.89 -5.85 13.63
CA LYS A 46 7.71 -5.22 14.20
C LYS A 46 7.14 -4.14 13.30
N ILE A 47 8.01 -3.34 12.69
CA ILE A 47 7.58 -2.26 11.79
C ILE A 47 6.88 -2.84 10.56
N PHE A 48 7.41 -3.90 9.97
CA PHE A 48 6.75 -4.57 8.85
C PHE A 48 5.38 -5.11 9.26
N LEU A 49 5.25 -5.69 10.47
CA LEU A 49 3.97 -6.21 10.94
C LEU A 49 2.96 -5.10 11.18
N GLU A 50 3.40 -3.97 11.76
CA GLU A 50 2.52 -2.80 11.94
C GLU A 50 2.03 -2.28 10.59
N THR A 51 2.94 -2.16 9.64
CA THR A 51 2.57 -1.68 8.29
C THR A 51 1.63 -2.67 7.62
N ALA A 52 1.87 -3.97 7.77
CA ALA A 52 0.97 -5.00 7.23
C ALA A 52 -0.45 -4.85 7.77
N GLU A 53 -0.61 -4.57 9.07
CA GLU A 53 -1.92 -4.34 9.65
C GLU A 53 -2.58 -3.08 9.09
N GLN A 54 -1.80 -2.01 8.88
CA GLN A 54 -2.32 -0.78 8.26
C GLN A 54 -2.75 -1.02 6.82
N GLU A 55 -2.00 -1.82 6.06
CA GLU A 55 -2.40 -2.18 4.70
C GLU A 55 -3.70 -2.97 4.69
N LYS A 56 -3.91 -3.85 5.67
CA LYS A 56 -5.17 -4.57 5.81
C LYS A 56 -6.34 -3.62 6.08
N GLU A 57 -6.13 -2.61 6.92
CA GLU A 57 -7.16 -1.61 7.20
C GLU A 57 -7.49 -0.78 5.96
N HIS A 58 -6.46 -0.39 5.19
CA HIS A 58 -6.67 0.30 3.92
C HIS A 58 -7.46 -0.56 2.95
N ALA A 59 -7.10 -1.83 2.84
CA ALA A 59 -7.83 -2.78 1.99
C ALA A 59 -9.31 -2.86 2.39
N SER A 60 -9.58 -2.92 3.69
CA SER A 60 -10.95 -2.96 4.21
C SER A 60 -11.73 -1.70 3.85
N ARG A 61 -11.11 -0.53 3.99
CA ARG A 61 -11.77 0.74 3.66
C ARG A 61 -12.11 0.82 2.17
N LEU A 62 -11.20 0.38 1.32
CA LEU A 62 -11.42 0.37 -0.13
C LEU A 62 -12.52 -0.62 -0.52
N PHE A 63 -12.47 -1.81 0.06
CA PHE A 63 -13.42 -2.87 -0.25
C PHE A 63 -14.86 -2.48 0.11
N LYS A 64 -15.03 -1.71 1.18
CA LYS A 64 -16.36 -1.30 1.63
C LYS A 64 -17.10 -0.39 0.65
N PHE A 65 -16.37 0.27 -0.25
CA PHE A 65 -17.01 1.06 -1.30
C PHE A 65 -17.55 0.21 -2.45
N LEU A 66 -17.00 -0.98 -2.65
CA LEU A 66 -17.36 -1.82 -3.78
C LEU A 66 -18.76 -2.43 -3.59
N GLU A 67 -19.47 -2.63 -4.69
CA GLU A 67 -20.88 -2.98 -4.68
C GLU A 67 -21.14 -4.44 -5.04
N GLY A 68 -20.09 -5.25 -5.10
CA GLY A 68 -20.23 -6.68 -5.33
C GLY A 68 -20.09 -7.10 -6.78
N GLY A 69 -20.23 -8.40 -7.01
CA GLY A 69 -19.99 -9.00 -8.31
C GLY A 69 -18.51 -9.25 -8.56
N ASN A 70 -18.21 -9.72 -9.77
CA ASN A 70 -16.84 -9.92 -10.22
C ASN A 70 -16.49 -8.83 -11.22
N LEU A 71 -15.28 -8.30 -11.12
CA LEU A 71 -14.81 -7.23 -11.99
C LEU A 71 -13.41 -7.57 -12.47
N GLU A 72 -13.24 -7.55 -13.79
CA GLU A 72 -11.94 -7.76 -14.39
C GLU A 72 -11.13 -6.47 -14.34
N ILE A 73 -9.88 -6.58 -13.88
CA ILE A 73 -8.93 -5.47 -13.85
C ILE A 73 -7.62 -5.89 -14.49
N THR A 74 -6.88 -4.91 -14.97
CA THR A 74 -5.51 -5.11 -15.45
C THR A 74 -4.59 -4.28 -14.59
N ALA A 75 -3.60 -4.93 -13.96
CA ALA A 75 -2.65 -4.24 -13.09
C ALA A 75 -1.36 -5.04 -12.99
N SER A 76 -0.30 -4.39 -12.54
CA SER A 76 1.00 -5.01 -12.31
C SER A 76 1.35 -4.87 -10.84
N TYR A 77 1.82 -5.95 -10.26
CA TYR A 77 2.24 -5.99 -8.85
C TYR A 77 3.61 -6.66 -8.75
N PRO A 78 4.35 -6.43 -7.66
CA PRO A 78 5.65 -7.10 -7.47
C PRO A 78 5.51 -8.62 -7.53
N ALA A 79 6.32 -9.25 -8.37
CA ALA A 79 6.28 -10.69 -8.62
C ALA A 79 7.39 -11.42 -7.87
N GLY A 80 7.60 -11.11 -6.62
CA GLY A 80 8.70 -11.60 -5.77
C GLY A 80 9.63 -10.44 -5.54
N LYS A 81 10.68 -10.67 -4.82
CA LYS A 81 11.09 -11.87 -4.09
C LYS A 81 11.31 -11.49 -2.62
N ILE A 82 11.52 -12.48 -1.76
CA ILE A 82 11.97 -12.22 -0.39
C ILE A 82 13.51 -12.28 -0.42
N GLY A 83 14.14 -11.13 -0.28
CA GLY A 83 15.60 -10.99 -0.24
C GLY A 83 16.10 -10.81 1.17
N THR A 84 17.22 -10.11 1.31
CA THR A 84 17.70 -9.68 2.63
C THR A 84 16.78 -8.61 3.20
N THR A 85 16.87 -8.34 4.48
CA THR A 85 16.08 -7.27 5.11
C THR A 85 16.30 -5.94 4.39
N LEU A 86 17.54 -5.61 4.04
CA LEU A 86 17.84 -4.37 3.32
C LEU A 86 17.14 -4.36 1.95
N GLU A 87 17.25 -5.44 1.20
CA GLU A 87 16.59 -5.53 -0.10
C GLU A 87 15.08 -5.44 0.01
N ASN A 88 14.50 -6.06 1.04
CA ASN A 88 13.06 -6.01 1.27
C ASN A 88 12.59 -4.60 1.63
N LEU A 89 13.37 -3.87 2.44
CA LEU A 89 13.08 -2.47 2.77
C LEU A 89 13.13 -1.60 1.51
N GLN A 90 14.13 -1.82 0.66
CA GLN A 90 14.26 -1.07 -0.60
C GLN A 90 13.06 -1.32 -1.52
N ALA A 91 12.64 -2.57 -1.64
CA ALA A 91 11.46 -2.92 -2.44
C ALA A 91 10.19 -2.29 -1.87
N ALA A 92 10.03 -2.33 -0.54
CA ALA A 92 8.88 -1.74 0.14
C ALA A 92 8.85 -0.22 -0.05
N ALA A 93 9.99 0.46 0.14
CA ALA A 93 10.08 1.91 -0.03
C ALA A 93 9.74 2.31 -1.47
N PHE A 94 10.22 1.57 -2.46
CA PHE A 94 9.92 1.83 -3.86
C PHE A 94 8.43 1.72 -4.15
N GLY A 95 7.78 0.67 -3.64
CA GLY A 95 6.34 0.47 -3.83
C GLY A 95 5.52 1.58 -3.18
N GLU A 96 5.85 1.95 -1.94
CA GLU A 96 5.16 3.05 -1.24
C GLU A 96 5.32 4.36 -2.00
N HIS A 97 6.52 4.61 -2.55
CA HIS A 97 6.78 5.82 -3.33
C HIS A 97 5.89 5.90 -4.57
N GLU A 98 5.79 4.82 -5.34
CA GLU A 98 4.94 4.77 -6.51
C GLU A 98 3.47 4.99 -6.16
N GLU A 99 3.02 4.42 -5.06
CA GLU A 99 1.64 4.56 -4.61
C GLU A 99 1.33 5.98 -4.16
N ASN A 100 2.21 6.62 -3.39
CA ASN A 100 1.90 7.95 -2.85
C ASN A 100 2.16 9.08 -3.84
N THR A 101 3.01 8.89 -4.85
CA THR A 101 3.30 9.94 -5.83
C THR A 101 2.48 9.80 -7.11
N ASN A 102 2.11 8.58 -7.49
CA ASN A 102 1.44 8.32 -8.77
C ASN A 102 0.05 7.74 -8.61
N MET A 103 -0.08 6.58 -7.99
CA MET A 103 -1.33 5.82 -8.00
C MET A 103 -2.45 6.50 -7.24
N TYR A 104 -2.27 6.76 -5.96
CA TYR A 104 -3.35 7.32 -5.13
C TYR A 104 -3.74 8.73 -5.54
N PRO A 105 -2.80 9.65 -5.86
CA PRO A 105 -3.20 10.96 -6.36
C PRO A 105 -4.02 10.89 -7.64
N LYS A 106 -3.64 10.02 -8.57
CA LYS A 106 -4.36 9.83 -9.82
C LYS A 106 -5.75 9.26 -9.58
N PHE A 107 -5.84 8.23 -8.74
CA PHE A 107 -7.13 7.59 -8.44
C PHE A 107 -8.07 8.58 -7.73
N ALA A 108 -7.54 9.41 -6.82
CA ALA A 108 -8.32 10.42 -6.14
C ALA A 108 -8.86 11.46 -7.12
N GLN A 109 -8.04 11.90 -8.07
CA GLN A 109 -8.46 12.86 -9.08
C GLN A 109 -9.58 12.29 -9.94
N ILE A 110 -9.46 11.04 -10.37
CA ILE A 110 -10.49 10.38 -11.19
C ILE A 110 -11.78 10.23 -10.40
N ALA A 111 -11.70 9.83 -9.13
CA ALA A 111 -12.87 9.69 -8.28
C ALA A 111 -13.62 11.03 -8.14
N ALA A 112 -12.89 12.13 -7.94
CA ALA A 112 -13.50 13.46 -7.87
C ALA A 112 -14.17 13.83 -9.19
N GLN A 113 -13.52 13.57 -10.32
CA GLN A 113 -14.05 13.86 -11.64
C GLN A 113 -15.31 13.05 -11.95
N GLU A 114 -15.38 11.82 -11.44
CA GLU A 114 -16.55 10.96 -11.65
C GLU A 114 -17.66 11.21 -10.65
N GLY A 115 -17.50 12.18 -9.74
CA GLY A 115 -18.54 12.57 -8.81
C GLY A 115 -18.56 11.79 -7.50
N PHE A 116 -17.42 11.27 -7.06
CA PHE A 116 -17.28 10.51 -5.81
C PHE A 116 -16.31 11.21 -4.85
N PRO A 117 -16.71 12.38 -4.29
CA PRO A 117 -15.81 13.17 -3.45
C PRO A 117 -15.38 12.46 -2.16
N ALA A 118 -16.27 11.67 -1.55
CA ALA A 118 -15.92 10.92 -0.34
C ALA A 118 -14.86 9.87 -0.61
N ILE A 119 -14.94 9.18 -1.75
CA ILE A 119 -13.94 8.20 -2.18
C ILE A 119 -12.63 8.90 -2.48
N ALA A 120 -12.68 10.05 -3.16
CA ALA A 120 -11.48 10.83 -3.46
C ALA A 120 -10.74 11.20 -2.18
N GLU A 121 -11.46 11.59 -1.13
CA GLU A 121 -10.86 11.96 0.15
C GLU A 121 -10.17 10.76 0.80
N VAL A 122 -10.80 9.59 0.80
CA VAL A 122 -10.21 8.38 1.36
C VAL A 122 -8.93 8.00 0.59
N LEU A 123 -8.96 8.09 -0.75
CA LEU A 123 -7.78 7.77 -1.56
C LEU A 123 -6.62 8.72 -1.27
N LYS A 124 -6.89 10.01 -1.09
CA LYS A 124 -5.87 10.99 -0.69
C LYS A 124 -5.26 10.63 0.66
N ASN A 125 -6.10 10.27 1.62
CA ASN A 125 -5.65 9.95 2.97
C ASN A 125 -4.78 8.70 2.98
N ILE A 126 -5.12 7.69 2.20
CA ILE A 126 -4.29 6.50 2.05
C ILE A 126 -2.95 6.89 1.43
N GLY A 127 -2.95 7.76 0.43
CA GLY A 127 -1.72 8.26 -0.17
C GLY A 127 -0.79 8.92 0.84
N TYR A 128 -1.34 9.70 1.77
CA TYR A 128 -0.54 10.32 2.84
C TYR A 128 0.04 9.27 3.79
N ALA A 129 -0.72 8.23 4.12
CA ALA A 129 -0.22 7.13 4.95
C ALA A 129 0.93 6.38 4.24
N GLU A 130 0.80 6.16 2.92
CA GLU A 130 1.85 5.53 2.12
C GLU A 130 3.13 6.38 2.11
N ARG A 131 3.02 7.69 2.08
CA ARG A 131 4.17 8.60 2.18
C ARG A 131 4.89 8.43 3.51
N TYR A 132 4.13 8.31 4.60
CA TYR A 132 4.70 8.07 5.92
C TYR A 132 5.42 6.71 5.97
N HIS A 133 4.82 5.67 5.39
CA HIS A 133 5.45 4.35 5.31
C HIS A 133 6.78 4.42 4.56
N GLU A 134 6.80 5.11 3.43
CA GLU A 134 8.02 5.29 2.64
C GLU A 134 9.13 5.95 3.45
N SER A 135 8.80 7.05 4.11
CA SER A 135 9.74 7.80 4.93
C SER A 135 10.36 6.92 6.02
N ARG A 136 9.53 6.13 6.66
CA ARG A 136 9.95 5.21 7.72
C ARG A 136 10.88 4.11 7.20
N TYR A 137 10.55 3.54 6.05
CA TYR A 137 11.40 2.52 5.42
C TYR A 137 12.75 3.09 4.99
N ARG A 138 12.76 4.30 4.43
CA ARG A 138 14.01 4.94 4.01
C ARG A 138 14.90 5.27 5.20
N ALA A 139 14.34 5.66 6.32
CA ALA A 139 15.11 5.88 7.55
C ALA A 139 15.76 4.58 8.05
N LEU A 140 15.06 3.46 7.94
CA LEU A 140 15.61 2.16 8.31
C LEU A 140 16.71 1.71 7.35
N ILE A 141 16.55 1.97 6.06
CA ILE A 141 17.59 1.70 5.05
C ILE A 141 18.86 2.46 5.40
N ASP A 142 18.70 3.77 5.67
CA ASP A 142 19.84 4.62 6.02
C ASP A 142 20.54 4.12 7.28
N ALA A 143 19.76 3.70 8.28
CA ALA A 143 20.34 3.20 9.55
C ALA A 143 21.13 1.91 9.34
N ILE A 144 20.66 1.01 8.48
CA ILE A 144 21.41 -0.22 8.14
C ILE A 144 22.70 0.13 7.40
N GLU A 145 22.58 0.99 6.37
CA GLU A 145 23.73 1.37 5.53
C GLU A 145 24.79 2.14 6.29
N ASN A 146 24.37 2.95 7.27
CA ASN A 146 25.29 3.74 8.09
C ASN A 146 25.79 2.98 9.33
N GLY A 147 25.32 1.75 9.55
CA GLY A 147 25.71 0.97 10.71
C GLY A 147 25.23 1.51 12.05
N THR A 148 24.14 2.30 12.03
CA THR A 148 23.60 2.92 13.25
C THR A 148 22.42 2.16 13.84
N LEU A 149 21.98 1.10 13.19
CA LEU A 149 20.86 0.27 13.65
C LEU A 149 21.40 -0.92 14.47
N PHE A 150 20.84 -1.09 15.66
CA PHE A 150 21.14 -2.25 16.50
C PHE A 150 20.11 -3.35 16.24
N LYS A 151 20.58 -4.57 16.07
CA LYS A 151 19.72 -5.74 15.90
C LYS A 151 19.00 -6.11 17.19
#